data_4c86b5f13b3639f2fe6748022cf4146e
#
_entry.id   4c86b5f13b3639f2fe6748022cf4146e
#
_cell.length_a   1.000
_cell.length_b   1.000
_cell.length_c   1.000
_cell.angle_alpha   90.00
_cell.angle_beta   90.00
_cell.angle_gamma   90.00
#
_symmetry.space_group_name_H-M   'P 1'
#
loop_
_entity.id
_entity.type
_entity.pdbx_description
1 polymer ?
#
loop_
_entity_poly.entity_id
_entity_poly.type
_entity_poly.pdbx_seq_one_letter_code
_entity_poly.pdbx_strand_id
1 'polypeptide(L)'
;IEYYNRVSAAESRIKEQRGYLMVKIERSYPAPASLAIEAEKTSGSYANEDVVAQLKKDFHNKCYICEIDKLQDPQVEHLRPHKNGKYKDKKFDWNNLFWSCGHCNNVKNQKKYEDGILDCCKEDPEAVIMFQLKNEKVEVVAKDKNNPEAVLTANLIMEVFNLKNTGMRVYKSEMRVRELTEEMNKLYDSIEEVDANPDSKFALRKLKALIRKESRFAAFKRNYIREICQKYTSLLNS
;
A
#
# COMPACT_ATOMS: atom_id res chain seq x y z
N ILE A 1 -8.14 -34.79 -16.16
CA ILE A 1 -9.55 -34.68 -15.67
C ILE A 1 -9.55 -34.52 -14.15
N GLU A 2 -8.73 -35.27 -13.38
CA GLU A 2 -8.66 -35.14 -11.91
C GLU A 2 -8.13 -33.77 -11.41
N TYR A 3 -7.25 -33.13 -12.16
CA TYR A 3 -6.73 -31.79 -11.83
C TYR A 3 -7.82 -30.71 -11.94
N TYR A 4 -8.68 -30.77 -12.96
CA TYR A 4 -9.80 -29.84 -13.17
C TYR A 4 -10.91 -29.98 -12.12
N ASN A 5 -11.16 -31.20 -11.64
CA ASN A 5 -12.18 -31.45 -10.60
C ASN A 5 -11.75 -30.98 -9.21
N ARG A 6 -10.45 -30.89 -8.92
CA ARG A 6 -9.93 -30.33 -7.66
C ARG A 6 -10.01 -28.80 -7.64
N VAL A 7 -9.89 -28.12 -8.79
CA VAL A 7 -10.06 -26.66 -8.89
C VAL A 7 -11.53 -26.27 -8.66
N SER A 8 -12.48 -26.99 -9.25
CA SER A 8 -13.92 -26.75 -9.09
C SER A 8 -14.44 -26.96 -7.66
N ALA A 9 -13.87 -27.94 -6.92
CA ALA A 9 -14.23 -28.17 -5.52
C ALA A 9 -13.63 -27.14 -4.55
N ALA A 10 -12.54 -26.46 -4.94
CA ALA A 10 -11.96 -25.36 -4.18
C ALA A 10 -12.80 -24.07 -4.33
N GLU A 11 -13.40 -23.84 -5.50
CA GLU A 11 -14.22 -22.65 -5.77
C GLU A 11 -15.53 -22.60 -4.97
N SER A 12 -16.09 -23.76 -4.56
CA SER A 12 -17.33 -23.82 -3.78
C SER A 12 -17.14 -23.62 -2.26
N ARG A 13 -15.90 -23.67 -1.75
CA ARG A 13 -15.57 -23.44 -0.31
C ARG A 13 -15.11 -22.02 0.02
N ILE A 14 -14.99 -21.12 -0.96
CA ILE A 14 -14.47 -19.75 -0.80
C ILE A 14 -15.56 -18.76 -0.34
N LYS A 15 -16.69 -19.19 0.17
CA LYS A 15 -17.81 -18.29 0.51
C LYS A 15 -17.77 -17.65 1.89
N GLU A 16 -16.78 -17.91 2.76
CA GLU A 16 -16.77 -17.30 4.11
C GLU A 16 -15.37 -17.16 4.74
N GLN A 17 -14.43 -16.47 4.08
CA GLN A 17 -13.30 -15.87 4.80
C GLN A 17 -12.99 -14.49 4.22
N ARG A 18 -13.41 -13.43 4.92
CA ARG A 18 -13.06 -12.03 4.65
C ARG A 18 -11.54 -11.85 4.80
N GLY A 19 -10.84 -11.87 3.70
CA GLY A 19 -9.40 -11.61 3.64
C GLY A 19 -9.10 -10.14 3.30
N TYR A 20 -8.05 -9.58 3.87
CA TYR A 20 -7.69 -8.17 3.93
C TYR A 20 -6.44 -7.84 3.08
N LEU A 21 -6.40 -6.76 2.31
CA LEU A 21 -5.29 -6.38 1.41
C LEU A 21 -5.13 -4.86 1.16
N MET A 22 -3.93 -4.34 1.05
CA MET A 22 -3.26 -3.04 1.27
C MET A 22 -3.20 -2.82 2.77
N VAL A 23 -2.02 -2.55 3.28
CA VAL A 23 -1.87 -2.55 4.73
C VAL A 23 -2.60 -1.35 5.33
N LYS A 24 -3.56 -1.66 6.19
CA LYS A 24 -4.17 -0.65 7.02
C LYS A 24 -3.10 0.02 7.88
N ILE A 25 -3.12 1.34 7.89
CA ILE A 25 -2.22 2.17 8.67
C ILE A 25 -2.92 2.60 9.96
N GLU A 26 -2.31 2.32 11.09
CA GLU A 26 -2.78 2.81 12.39
C GLU A 26 -2.17 4.19 12.65
N ARG A 27 -3.02 5.19 12.71
CA ARG A 27 -2.62 6.58 12.91
C ARG A 27 -2.47 6.90 14.40
N SER A 28 -1.38 7.54 14.78
CA SER A 28 -1.14 7.99 16.15
C SER A 28 -1.93 9.24 16.51
N TYR A 29 -2.37 9.33 17.76
CA TYR A 29 -3.04 10.51 18.33
C TYR A 29 -2.40 10.87 19.69
N PRO A 30 -2.47 12.15 20.12
CA PRO A 30 -3.12 13.27 19.46
C PRO A 30 -2.42 13.71 18.18
N ALA A 31 -3.11 14.52 17.36
CA ALA A 31 -2.51 15.17 16.19
C ALA A 31 -1.31 16.05 16.61
N PRO A 32 -0.29 16.22 15.74
CA PRO A 32 0.84 17.11 16.00
C PRO A 32 0.38 18.54 16.37
N ALA A 33 0.94 19.08 17.45
CA ALA A 33 0.49 20.36 18.01
C ALA A 33 0.71 21.54 17.07
N SER A 34 1.75 21.47 16.22
CA SER A 34 2.04 22.54 15.24
C SER A 34 0.90 22.76 14.26
N LEU A 35 0.09 21.75 13.92
CA LEU A 35 -1.03 21.89 12.98
C LEU A 35 -2.06 22.92 13.46
N ALA A 36 -2.43 22.89 14.73
CA ALA A 36 -3.37 23.86 15.31
C ALA A 36 -2.77 25.28 15.29
N ILE A 37 -1.49 25.43 15.65
CA ILE A 37 -0.78 26.71 15.67
C ILE A 37 -0.66 27.29 14.26
N GLU A 38 -0.30 26.46 13.29
CA GLU A 38 -0.11 26.88 11.89
C GLU A 38 -1.45 27.20 11.19
N ALA A 39 -2.53 26.56 11.61
CA ALA A 39 -3.86 26.85 11.08
C ALA A 39 -4.31 28.30 11.38
N GLU A 40 -3.84 28.93 12.46
CA GLU A 40 -4.15 30.31 12.79
C GLU A 40 -3.38 31.34 11.96
N LYS A 41 -2.30 30.91 11.29
CA LYS A 41 -1.45 31.82 10.48
C LYS A 41 -2.04 32.03 9.08
N THR A 42 -1.73 33.18 8.49
CA THR A 42 -2.10 33.47 7.08
C THR A 42 -1.39 32.56 6.10
N SER A 43 -0.12 32.20 6.39
CA SER A 43 0.74 31.35 5.54
C SER A 43 1.34 30.19 6.33
N GLY A 44 0.53 29.52 7.15
CA GLY A 44 0.97 28.39 7.98
C GLY A 44 1.40 27.17 7.17
N SER A 45 2.39 26.44 7.71
CA SER A 45 2.92 25.19 7.17
C SER A 45 2.21 23.99 7.77
N TYR A 46 1.87 22.99 6.97
CA TYR A 46 1.35 21.69 7.40
C TYR A 46 2.42 20.58 7.45
N ALA A 47 3.67 20.94 7.21
CA ALA A 47 4.79 19.99 7.14
C ALA A 47 5.91 20.38 8.11
N ASN A 48 5.55 20.75 9.33
CA ASN A 48 6.50 21.01 10.40
C ASN A 48 7.15 19.71 10.89
N GLU A 49 8.24 19.82 11.63
CA GLU A 49 9.07 18.69 12.06
C GLU A 49 8.28 17.61 12.83
N ASP A 50 7.38 18.00 13.73
CA ASP A 50 6.53 17.09 14.50
C ASP A 50 5.54 16.33 13.59
N VAL A 51 4.96 16.99 12.58
CA VAL A 51 4.08 16.37 11.57
C VAL A 51 4.85 15.35 10.74
N VAL A 52 6.02 15.74 10.23
CA VAL A 52 6.90 14.88 9.42
C VAL A 52 7.35 13.66 10.23
N ALA A 53 7.79 13.85 11.47
CA ALA A 53 8.24 12.77 12.34
C ALA A 53 7.11 11.78 12.63
N GLN A 54 5.90 12.25 12.93
CA GLN A 54 4.77 11.39 13.23
C GLN A 54 4.26 10.66 12.01
N LEU A 55 4.12 11.31 10.84
CA LEU A 55 3.75 10.65 9.59
C LEU A 55 4.77 9.57 9.21
N LYS A 56 6.07 9.89 9.26
CA LYS A 56 7.12 8.92 9.00
C LYS A 56 7.02 7.68 9.89
N LYS A 57 6.70 7.86 11.16
CA LYS A 57 6.50 6.76 12.12
C LYS A 57 5.27 5.94 11.79
N ASP A 58 4.09 6.58 11.65
CA ASP A 58 2.81 5.91 11.42
C ASP A 58 2.79 5.13 10.11
N PHE A 59 3.41 5.67 9.05
CA PHE A 59 3.51 5.05 7.74
C PHE A 59 4.75 4.14 7.58
N HIS A 60 5.46 3.82 8.68
CA HIS A 60 6.66 2.96 8.69
C HIS A 60 7.73 3.42 7.70
N ASN A 61 7.84 4.73 7.48
CA ASN A 61 8.71 5.36 6.48
C ASN A 61 8.48 4.86 5.04
N LYS A 62 7.28 4.38 4.70
CA LYS A 62 6.87 3.92 3.37
C LYS A 62 5.89 4.89 2.73
N CYS A 63 5.95 5.00 1.42
CA CYS A 63 4.92 5.66 0.65
C CYS A 63 3.59 4.88 0.76
N TYR A 64 2.51 5.55 1.15
CA TYR A 64 1.22 4.88 1.35
C TYR A 64 0.60 4.31 0.07
N ILE A 65 1.05 4.76 -1.13
CA ILE A 65 0.52 4.29 -2.42
C ILE A 65 1.35 3.12 -2.97
N CYS A 66 2.68 3.26 -3.08
CA CYS A 66 3.52 2.24 -3.71
C CYS A 66 4.29 1.36 -2.72
N GLU A 67 4.20 1.64 -1.42
CA GLU A 67 4.88 0.93 -0.33
C GLU A 67 6.41 0.83 -0.42
N ILE A 68 7.04 1.66 -1.25
CA ILE A 68 8.49 1.80 -1.26
C ILE A 68 8.95 2.50 0.03
N ASP A 69 10.03 2.04 0.63
CA ASP A 69 10.67 2.64 1.80
C ASP A 69 11.89 3.49 1.40
N LYS A 70 12.61 4.03 2.40
CA LYS A 70 13.85 4.81 2.19
C LYS A 70 13.69 5.91 1.15
N LEU A 71 12.58 6.65 1.26
CA LEU A 71 12.22 7.69 0.31
C LEU A 71 13.32 8.76 0.24
N GLN A 72 13.85 9.03 -0.96
CA GLN A 72 14.81 10.10 -1.23
C GLN A 72 14.10 11.47 -1.33
N ASP A 73 12.83 11.46 -1.71
CA ASP A 73 11.99 12.66 -1.93
C ASP A 73 10.62 12.44 -1.25
N PRO A 74 10.58 12.41 0.11
CA PRO A 74 9.35 12.26 0.86
C PRO A 74 8.50 13.53 0.80
N GLN A 75 7.18 13.34 0.78
CA GLN A 75 6.20 14.41 0.68
C GLN A 75 5.11 14.23 1.74
N VAL A 76 4.74 15.31 2.42
CA VAL A 76 3.48 15.40 3.15
C VAL A 76 2.39 15.72 2.13
N GLU A 77 1.52 14.77 1.89
CA GLU A 77 0.50 14.81 0.85
C GLU A 77 -0.91 14.87 1.47
N HIS A 78 -1.85 15.46 0.78
CA HIS A 78 -3.26 15.53 1.20
C HIS A 78 -4.08 14.48 0.47
N LEU A 79 -4.72 13.57 1.21
CA LEU A 79 -5.63 12.57 0.63
C LEU A 79 -6.74 13.26 -0.18
N ARG A 80 -7.30 14.33 0.38
CA ARG A 80 -8.30 15.19 -0.27
C ARG A 80 -7.70 16.59 -0.46
N PRO A 81 -7.65 17.13 -1.67
CA PRO A 81 -6.94 18.38 -1.95
C PRO A 81 -7.54 19.58 -1.22
N HIS A 82 -6.67 20.44 -0.69
CA HIS A 82 -7.07 21.69 -0.04
C HIS A 82 -7.18 22.90 -0.99
N LYS A 83 -6.96 22.68 -2.31
CA LYS A 83 -7.11 23.68 -3.38
C LYS A 83 -6.36 24.99 -3.08
N ASN A 84 -5.04 24.89 -2.90
CA ASN A 84 -4.16 26.04 -2.57
C ASN A 84 -4.60 26.82 -1.32
N GLY A 85 -5.11 26.12 -0.30
CA GLY A 85 -5.53 26.71 0.95
C GLY A 85 -6.97 27.23 0.98
N LYS A 86 -7.72 27.08 -0.14
CA LYS A 86 -9.16 27.44 -0.16
C LYS A 86 -9.96 26.69 0.93
N TYR A 87 -9.59 25.44 1.19
CA TYR A 87 -10.18 24.61 2.25
C TYR A 87 -9.16 24.44 3.38
N LYS A 88 -9.15 25.44 4.28
CA LYS A 88 -8.22 25.50 5.41
C LYS A 88 -8.39 24.32 6.38
N ASP A 89 -9.63 23.89 6.60
CA ASP A 89 -9.98 22.69 7.31
C ASP A 89 -9.28 21.46 6.76
N LYS A 90 -9.27 21.26 5.45
CA LYS A 90 -8.56 20.14 4.80
C LYS A 90 -7.04 20.29 4.84
N LYS A 91 -6.52 21.54 4.84
CA LYS A 91 -5.07 21.81 4.79
C LYS A 91 -4.36 21.36 6.07
N PHE A 92 -4.99 21.55 7.23
CA PHE A 92 -4.41 21.27 8.54
C PHE A 92 -5.06 20.09 9.25
N ASP A 93 -5.95 19.35 8.58
CA ASP A 93 -6.55 18.14 9.12
C ASP A 93 -5.53 17.00 9.16
N TRP A 94 -5.17 16.57 10.37
CA TRP A 94 -4.26 15.44 10.58
C TRP A 94 -4.71 14.17 9.85
N ASN A 95 -6.01 13.91 9.80
CA ASN A 95 -6.56 12.74 9.09
C ASN A 95 -6.44 12.84 7.57
N ASN A 96 -6.16 14.02 7.06
CA ASN A 96 -5.99 14.26 5.63
C ASN A 96 -4.52 14.30 5.17
N LEU A 97 -3.56 14.22 6.11
CA LEU A 97 -2.12 14.24 5.80
C LEU A 97 -1.55 12.83 5.68
N PHE A 98 -0.82 12.56 4.61
CA PHE A 98 -0.29 11.23 4.30
C PHE A 98 1.20 11.30 3.92
N TRP A 99 1.94 10.19 4.13
CA TRP A 99 3.34 10.07 3.79
C TRP A 99 3.51 9.45 2.40
N SER A 100 4.01 10.21 1.43
CA SER A 100 4.11 9.80 0.04
C SER A 100 5.50 10.04 -0.55
N CYS A 101 5.87 9.32 -1.60
CA CYS A 101 7.01 9.71 -2.44
C CYS A 101 6.57 10.69 -3.53
N GLY A 102 7.49 11.53 -4.00
CA GLY A 102 7.19 12.56 -5.01
C GLY A 102 6.61 12.00 -6.32
N HIS A 103 6.99 10.76 -6.73
CA HIS A 103 6.38 10.14 -7.91
C HIS A 103 4.89 9.83 -7.72
N CYS A 104 4.53 9.17 -6.61
CA CYS A 104 3.13 8.83 -6.34
C CYS A 104 2.26 10.06 -6.12
N ASN A 105 2.78 11.06 -5.39
CA ASN A 105 2.11 12.34 -5.22
C ASN A 105 1.85 13.01 -6.57
N ASN A 106 2.83 13.01 -7.47
CA ASN A 106 2.68 13.57 -8.82
C ASN A 106 1.65 12.82 -9.68
N VAL A 107 1.61 11.47 -9.62
CA VAL A 107 0.61 10.67 -10.34
C VAL A 107 -0.79 10.91 -9.77
N LYS A 108 -0.91 10.97 -8.44
CA LYS A 108 -2.19 11.24 -7.77
C LYS A 108 -2.70 12.65 -8.02
N ASN A 109 -1.82 13.62 -8.25
CA ASN A 109 -2.20 15.03 -8.49
C ASN A 109 -2.84 15.23 -9.88
N GLN A 110 -3.86 14.41 -10.17
CA GLN A 110 -4.72 14.48 -11.34
C GLN A 110 -6.18 14.61 -10.89
N LYS A 111 -6.97 15.39 -11.62
CA LYS A 111 -8.38 15.66 -11.28
C LYS A 111 -9.19 14.38 -10.98
N LYS A 112 -8.92 13.29 -11.68
CA LYS A 112 -9.62 12.01 -11.49
C LYS A 112 -9.38 11.36 -10.12
N TYR A 113 -8.28 11.73 -9.40
CA TYR A 113 -7.92 11.18 -8.09
C TYR A 113 -8.14 12.15 -6.93
N GLU A 114 -8.70 13.33 -7.16
CA GLU A 114 -8.89 14.35 -6.12
C GLU A 114 -9.82 13.88 -5.00
N ASP A 115 -10.88 13.17 -5.37
CA ASP A 115 -11.88 12.66 -4.44
C ASP A 115 -12.15 11.19 -4.75
N GLY A 116 -12.23 10.35 -3.73
CA GLY A 116 -12.71 8.97 -3.89
C GLY A 116 -11.67 7.87 -3.86
N ILE A 117 -10.37 8.13 -3.67
CA ILE A 117 -9.43 7.05 -3.33
C ILE A 117 -9.60 6.64 -1.87
N LEU A 118 -9.34 5.37 -1.58
CA LEU A 118 -9.46 4.81 -0.23
C LEU A 118 -8.56 5.53 0.78
N ASP A 119 -9.09 5.74 1.97
CA ASP A 119 -8.33 6.14 3.16
C ASP A 119 -7.82 4.89 3.88
N CYS A 120 -6.55 4.55 3.68
CA CYS A 120 -5.93 3.37 4.30
C CYS A 120 -5.79 3.46 5.83
N CYS A 121 -6.10 4.60 6.44
CA CYS A 121 -6.16 4.73 7.88
C CYS A 121 -7.56 4.39 8.42
N LYS A 122 -8.60 4.52 7.61
CA LYS A 122 -9.99 4.20 7.99
C LYS A 122 -10.41 2.82 7.55
N GLU A 123 -10.18 2.51 6.28
CA GLU A 123 -10.50 1.22 5.69
C GLU A 123 -9.25 0.37 5.55
N ASP A 124 -9.42 -0.93 5.63
CA ASP A 124 -8.35 -1.85 5.27
C ASP A 124 -8.39 -2.10 3.76
N PRO A 125 -7.48 -1.50 3.00
CA PRO A 125 -7.49 -1.66 1.56
C PRO A 125 -7.21 -3.12 1.14
N GLU A 126 -6.56 -3.92 2.00
CA GLU A 126 -6.43 -5.36 1.85
C GLU A 126 -7.79 -6.06 1.75
N ALA A 127 -8.88 -5.49 2.27
CA ALA A 127 -10.22 -6.06 2.19
C ALA A 127 -10.84 -5.95 0.78
N VAL A 128 -10.53 -4.88 0.04
CA VAL A 128 -11.29 -4.47 -1.14
C VAL A 128 -10.48 -4.42 -2.44
N ILE A 129 -9.14 -4.57 -2.36
CA ILE A 129 -8.24 -4.55 -3.52
C ILE A 129 -7.41 -5.83 -3.56
N MET A 130 -7.15 -6.35 -4.75
CA MET A 130 -6.25 -7.47 -5.04
C MET A 130 -5.01 -6.97 -5.76
N PHE A 131 -3.82 -7.44 -5.31
CA PHE A 131 -2.51 -7.04 -5.82
C PHE A 131 -1.77 -8.24 -6.39
N GLN A 132 -1.31 -8.16 -7.61
CA GLN A 132 -0.57 -9.24 -8.26
C GLN A 132 0.62 -8.70 -9.05
N LEU A 133 1.71 -9.46 -9.05
CA LEU A 133 2.82 -9.30 -9.99
C LEU A 133 2.82 -10.53 -10.89
N LYS A 134 2.52 -10.34 -12.18
CA LYS A 134 2.48 -11.41 -13.19
C LYS A 134 3.36 -11.02 -14.37
N ASN A 135 4.34 -11.87 -14.70
CA ASN A 135 5.24 -11.63 -15.85
C ASN A 135 5.81 -10.20 -15.86
N GLU A 136 6.32 -9.75 -14.71
CA GLU A 136 6.87 -8.40 -14.49
C GLU A 136 5.86 -7.25 -14.72
N LYS A 137 4.57 -7.56 -14.76
CA LYS A 137 3.49 -6.56 -14.83
C LYS A 137 2.72 -6.53 -13.51
N VAL A 138 2.47 -5.32 -13.05
CA VAL A 138 1.63 -5.09 -11.88
C VAL A 138 0.19 -5.06 -12.30
N GLU A 139 -0.61 -5.94 -11.69
CA GLU A 139 -2.07 -5.97 -11.81
C GLU A 139 -2.68 -5.68 -10.45
N VAL A 140 -3.51 -4.65 -10.39
CA VAL A 140 -4.23 -4.27 -9.17
C VAL A 140 -5.69 -4.06 -9.53
N VAL A 141 -6.57 -4.77 -8.87
CA VAL A 141 -8.01 -4.73 -9.18
C VAL A 141 -8.85 -4.64 -7.91
N ALA A 142 -9.96 -3.92 -7.98
CA ALA A 142 -10.97 -3.95 -6.94
C ALA A 142 -11.63 -5.34 -6.90
N LYS A 143 -11.81 -5.92 -5.72
CA LYS A 143 -12.49 -7.20 -5.54
C LYS A 143 -13.98 -7.09 -5.85
N ASP A 144 -14.59 -5.95 -5.51
CA ASP A 144 -15.93 -5.57 -5.92
C ASP A 144 -15.87 -4.38 -6.88
N LYS A 145 -16.29 -4.60 -8.11
CA LYS A 145 -16.33 -3.56 -9.15
C LYS A 145 -17.38 -2.47 -8.87
N ASN A 146 -18.32 -2.71 -7.98
CA ASN A 146 -19.30 -1.74 -7.54
C ASN A 146 -18.80 -0.84 -6.40
N ASN A 147 -17.58 -1.09 -5.87
CA ASN A 147 -16.93 -0.19 -4.93
C ASN A 147 -16.08 0.85 -5.69
N PRO A 148 -16.58 2.07 -5.90
CA PRO A 148 -15.91 3.07 -6.74
C PRO A 148 -14.58 3.54 -6.15
N GLU A 149 -14.45 3.61 -4.82
CA GLU A 149 -13.22 4.02 -4.15
C GLU A 149 -12.12 2.95 -4.32
N ALA A 150 -12.46 1.68 -4.20
CA ALA A 150 -11.54 0.58 -4.46
C ALA A 150 -11.08 0.54 -5.92
N VAL A 151 -12.01 0.73 -6.87
CA VAL A 151 -11.70 0.79 -8.31
C VAL A 151 -10.76 1.96 -8.62
N LEU A 152 -11.05 3.14 -8.07
CA LEU A 152 -10.24 4.32 -8.30
C LEU A 152 -8.84 4.19 -7.70
N THR A 153 -8.75 3.61 -6.51
CA THR A 153 -7.46 3.33 -5.84
C THR A 153 -6.64 2.30 -6.60
N ALA A 154 -7.26 1.22 -7.08
CA ALA A 154 -6.61 0.21 -7.90
C ALA A 154 -6.04 0.85 -9.20
N ASN A 155 -6.81 1.70 -9.86
CA ASN A 155 -6.37 2.43 -11.05
C ASN A 155 -5.19 3.36 -10.77
N LEU A 156 -5.18 4.06 -9.63
CA LEU A 156 -4.06 4.89 -9.21
C LEU A 156 -2.79 4.06 -9.04
N ILE A 157 -2.87 2.93 -8.32
CA ILE A 157 -1.73 2.05 -8.10
C ILE A 157 -1.23 1.46 -9.42
N MET A 158 -2.13 0.99 -10.27
CA MET A 158 -1.80 0.52 -11.62
C MET A 158 -1.04 1.58 -12.43
N GLU A 159 -1.49 2.84 -12.39
CA GLU A 159 -0.83 3.94 -13.09
C GLU A 159 0.56 4.23 -12.51
N VAL A 160 0.73 4.18 -11.19
CA VAL A 160 2.03 4.38 -10.52
C VAL A 160 3.09 3.37 -10.98
N PHE A 161 2.71 2.12 -11.18
CA PHE A 161 3.64 1.06 -11.58
C PHE A 161 3.77 0.88 -13.10
N ASN A 162 2.75 1.23 -13.88
CA ASN A 162 2.70 0.96 -15.32
C ASN A 162 2.59 2.22 -16.19
N LEU A 163 3.09 3.36 -15.72
CA LEU A 163 2.97 4.63 -16.41
C LEU A 163 3.76 4.66 -17.72
N LYS A 164 3.13 5.12 -18.81
CA LYS A 164 3.68 5.12 -20.16
C LYS A 164 3.87 6.51 -20.80
N ASN A 165 3.81 7.60 -20.00
CA ASN A 165 3.69 8.95 -20.55
C ASN A 165 5.02 9.56 -21.00
N THR A 166 5.91 9.91 -20.06
CA THR A 166 7.19 10.57 -20.35
C THR A 166 8.34 9.68 -19.93
N GLY A 167 9.50 9.80 -20.58
CA GLY A 167 10.67 8.96 -20.30
C GLY A 167 11.03 8.90 -18.81
N MET A 168 11.01 10.05 -18.12
CA MET A 168 11.33 10.08 -16.68
C MET A 168 10.26 9.39 -15.81
N ARG A 169 8.98 9.50 -16.17
CA ARG A 169 7.90 8.82 -15.44
C ARG A 169 7.91 7.33 -15.70
N VAL A 170 8.16 6.92 -16.93
CA VAL A 170 8.36 5.51 -17.31
C VAL A 170 9.50 4.92 -16.50
N TYR A 171 10.67 5.55 -16.50
CA TYR A 171 11.84 5.12 -15.72
C TYR A 171 11.52 4.91 -14.24
N LYS A 172 10.81 5.89 -13.61
CA LYS A 172 10.41 5.78 -12.21
C LYS A 172 9.44 4.63 -11.94
N SER A 173 8.56 4.31 -12.88
CA SER A 173 7.65 3.16 -12.78
C SER A 173 8.41 1.83 -12.95
N GLU A 174 9.29 1.73 -13.94
CA GLU A 174 10.13 0.56 -14.17
C GLU A 174 11.02 0.24 -12.97
N MET A 175 11.63 1.26 -12.35
CA MET A 175 12.40 1.08 -11.12
C MET A 175 11.56 0.49 -9.98
N ARG A 176 10.29 0.91 -9.85
CA ARG A 176 9.37 0.36 -8.84
C ARG A 176 9.00 -1.09 -9.11
N VAL A 177 8.74 -1.43 -10.37
CA VAL A 177 8.48 -2.82 -10.76
C VAL A 177 9.69 -3.69 -10.48
N ARG A 178 10.92 -3.22 -10.81
CA ARG A 178 12.15 -3.95 -10.50
C ARG A 178 12.32 -4.19 -9.01
N GLU A 179 12.18 -3.16 -8.17
CA GLU A 179 12.27 -3.30 -6.72
C GLU A 179 11.18 -4.21 -6.13
N LEU A 180 9.97 -4.16 -6.69
CA LEU A 180 8.89 -5.09 -6.32
C LEU A 180 9.26 -6.53 -6.70
N THR A 181 9.79 -6.75 -7.91
CA THR A 181 10.23 -8.08 -8.37
C THR A 181 11.30 -8.65 -7.47
N GLU A 182 12.29 -7.84 -7.10
CA GLU A 182 13.34 -8.24 -6.14
C GLU A 182 12.77 -8.64 -4.78
N GLU A 183 11.79 -7.89 -4.25
CA GLU A 183 11.13 -8.22 -2.98
C GLU A 183 10.24 -9.46 -3.06
N MET A 184 9.58 -9.68 -4.20
CA MET A 184 8.82 -10.91 -4.43
C MET A 184 9.73 -12.12 -4.56
N ASN A 185 10.88 -12.02 -5.21
CA ASN A 185 11.86 -13.10 -5.28
C ASN A 185 12.38 -13.48 -3.87
N LYS A 186 12.69 -12.49 -3.01
CA LYS A 186 13.04 -12.76 -1.61
C LYS A 186 11.93 -13.52 -0.86
N LEU A 187 10.67 -13.22 -1.16
CA LEU A 187 9.54 -13.95 -0.58
C LEU A 187 9.50 -15.39 -1.07
N TYR A 188 9.67 -15.62 -2.38
CA TYR A 188 9.66 -16.96 -2.98
C TYR A 188 10.78 -17.81 -2.41
N ASP A 189 12.01 -17.31 -2.38
CA ASP A 189 13.17 -17.98 -1.78
C ASP A 189 12.92 -18.34 -0.31
N SER A 190 12.29 -17.43 0.44
CA SER A 190 11.99 -17.67 1.86
C SER A 190 10.88 -18.70 2.08
N ILE A 191 9.93 -18.80 1.16
CA ILE A 191 8.90 -19.85 1.18
C ILE A 191 9.53 -21.21 0.89
N GLU A 192 10.38 -21.29 -0.14
CA GLU A 192 11.12 -22.53 -0.49
C GLU A 192 12.02 -22.98 0.67
N GLU A 193 12.70 -22.05 1.36
CA GLU A 193 13.52 -22.35 2.53
C GLU A 193 12.69 -22.96 3.68
N VAL A 194 11.50 -22.42 3.95
CA VAL A 194 10.58 -22.98 4.96
C VAL A 194 10.01 -24.33 4.51
N ASP A 195 9.67 -24.48 3.22
CA ASP A 195 9.15 -25.73 2.68
C ASP A 195 10.19 -26.86 2.73
N ALA A 196 11.46 -26.55 2.47
CA ALA A 196 12.56 -27.50 2.55
C ALA A 196 12.92 -27.89 4.01
N ASN A 197 12.69 -26.98 4.97
CA ASN A 197 12.99 -27.22 6.39
C ASN A 197 11.91 -26.60 7.30
N PRO A 198 10.75 -27.24 7.44
CA PRO A 198 9.60 -26.72 8.18
C PRO A 198 9.86 -26.44 9.67
N ASP A 199 10.79 -27.16 10.28
CA ASP A 199 11.16 -27.02 11.71
C ASP A 199 12.15 -25.88 11.96
N SER A 200 12.65 -25.23 10.91
CA SER A 200 13.61 -24.13 11.03
C SER A 200 12.93 -22.87 11.57
N LYS A 201 13.13 -22.60 12.88
CA LYS A 201 12.67 -21.35 13.49
C LYS A 201 13.28 -20.10 12.86
N PHE A 202 14.46 -20.22 12.24
CA PHE A 202 15.12 -19.11 11.55
C PHE A 202 14.43 -18.82 10.22
N ALA A 203 14.19 -19.82 9.36
CA ALA A 203 13.49 -19.69 8.12
C ALA A 203 12.06 -19.12 8.34
N LEU A 204 11.34 -19.65 9.34
CA LEU A 204 10.02 -19.14 9.68
C LEU A 204 10.02 -17.68 10.15
N ARG A 205 11.02 -17.25 10.94
CA ARG A 205 11.16 -15.83 11.34
C ARG A 205 11.46 -14.93 10.17
N LYS A 206 12.29 -15.39 9.21
CA LYS A 206 12.62 -14.65 7.97
C LYS A 206 11.35 -14.45 7.14
N LEU A 207 10.56 -15.50 6.91
CA LEU A 207 9.28 -15.42 6.20
C LEU A 207 8.30 -14.45 6.89
N LYS A 208 8.14 -14.57 8.21
CA LYS A 208 7.31 -13.64 9.01
C LYS A 208 7.75 -12.19 8.83
N ALA A 209 9.06 -11.91 8.87
CA ALA A 209 9.57 -10.55 8.70
C ALA A 209 9.25 -9.96 7.32
N LEU A 210 9.30 -10.78 6.26
CA LEU A 210 8.99 -10.35 4.89
C LEU A 210 7.51 -9.99 4.69
N ILE A 211 6.60 -10.64 5.42
CA ILE A 211 5.14 -10.43 5.27
C ILE A 211 4.52 -9.50 6.31
N ARG A 212 5.32 -8.86 7.17
CA ARG A 212 4.82 -7.83 8.10
C ARG A 212 4.25 -6.63 7.34
N LYS A 213 3.27 -5.95 7.95
CA LYS A 213 2.68 -4.71 7.40
C LYS A 213 3.72 -3.61 7.17
N GLU A 214 4.75 -3.56 8.02
CA GLU A 214 5.86 -2.60 7.95
C GLU A 214 6.83 -2.88 6.80
N SER A 215 6.86 -4.09 6.25
CA SER A 215 7.80 -4.45 5.19
C SER A 215 7.48 -3.76 3.86
N ARG A 216 8.50 -3.56 3.01
CA ARG A 216 8.32 -3.02 1.65
C ARG A 216 7.36 -3.89 0.86
N PHE A 217 6.50 -3.27 0.05
CA PHE A 217 5.53 -3.97 -0.81
C PHE A 217 4.74 -5.06 -0.06
N ALA A 218 4.39 -4.77 1.19
CA ALA A 218 3.70 -5.72 2.07
C ALA A 218 2.40 -6.22 1.43
N ALA A 219 1.63 -5.35 0.79
CA ALA A 219 0.38 -5.67 0.14
C ALA A 219 0.52 -6.80 -0.91
N PHE A 220 1.54 -6.72 -1.77
CA PHE A 220 1.82 -7.75 -2.79
C PHE A 220 2.23 -9.08 -2.16
N LYS A 221 3.16 -9.05 -1.20
CA LYS A 221 3.66 -10.23 -0.51
C LYS A 221 2.56 -10.94 0.29
N ARG A 222 1.77 -10.19 1.03
CA ARG A 222 0.66 -10.69 1.84
C ARG A 222 -0.47 -11.23 0.96
N ASN A 223 -0.75 -10.58 -0.19
CA ASN A 223 -1.68 -11.12 -1.17
C ASN A 223 -1.22 -12.47 -1.73
N TYR A 224 0.06 -12.57 -2.11
CA TYR A 224 0.62 -13.84 -2.60
C TYR A 224 0.46 -14.98 -1.57
N ILE A 225 0.71 -14.71 -0.29
CA ILE A 225 0.48 -15.70 0.78
C ILE A 225 -0.98 -16.14 0.84
N ARG A 226 -1.94 -15.20 0.76
CA ARG A 226 -3.37 -15.54 0.86
C ARG A 226 -3.91 -16.30 -0.34
N GLU A 227 -3.53 -15.90 -1.53
CA GLU A 227 -4.11 -16.45 -2.76
C GLU A 227 -3.37 -17.69 -3.24
N ILE A 228 -2.05 -17.76 -3.06
CA ILE A 228 -1.20 -18.80 -3.63
C ILE A 228 -0.64 -19.75 -2.56
N CYS A 229 -0.12 -19.20 -1.45
CA CYS A 229 0.53 -19.98 -0.40
C CYS A 229 -0.30 -20.06 0.88
N GLN A 230 -1.56 -20.49 0.77
CA GLN A 230 -2.57 -20.44 1.85
C GLN A 230 -2.14 -21.13 3.15
N LYS A 231 -1.25 -22.14 3.10
CA LYS A 231 -0.67 -22.83 4.27
C LYS A 231 0.04 -21.86 5.25
N TYR A 232 0.48 -20.70 4.79
CA TYR A 232 1.14 -19.68 5.60
C TYR A 232 0.23 -18.51 6.01
N THR A 233 -1.06 -18.58 5.74
CA THR A 233 -2.01 -17.48 6.03
C THR A 233 -2.07 -17.15 7.54
N SER A 234 -1.88 -18.14 8.41
CA SER A 234 -1.82 -17.93 9.87
C SER A 234 -0.69 -16.98 10.30
N LEU A 235 0.39 -16.87 9.51
CA LEU A 235 1.50 -15.98 9.80
C LEU A 235 1.19 -14.49 9.55
N LEU A 236 0.12 -14.18 8.83
CA LEU A 236 -0.26 -12.81 8.51
C LEU A 236 -0.81 -12.03 9.70
N ASN A 237 -1.24 -12.74 10.74
CA ASN A 237 -1.84 -12.17 11.95
C ASN A 237 -0.93 -12.27 13.19
N SER A 238 0.32 -12.69 12.99
CA SER A 238 1.29 -12.97 14.07
C SER A 238 2.33 -11.85 14.20
#